data_6185cdbbf80caa7b8c23b1264140d84a
#
_entry.id   6185cdbbf80caa7b8c23b1264140d84a
#
_cell.length_a   1.000
_cell.length_b   1.000
_cell.length_c   1.000
_cell.angle_alpha   90.00
_cell.angle_beta   90.00
_cell.angle_gamma   90.00
#
_symmetry.space_group_name_H-M   'P 1'
#
loop_
_entity.id
_entity.type
_entity.pdbx_description
1 polymer ?
#
loop_
_entity_poly.entity_id
_entity_poly.type
_entity_poly.pdbx_seq_one_letter_code
_entity_poly.pdbx_strand_id
1 'polypeptide(L)'
;CDKIIIYNYATKKWSLAKAQTSVIFPQFVGAFTVELMDIISQNLEDINAALDTDYWSGGQMFLGGINEDFKAAIFSGNSNECEIETAEIEGFPGARTNIQGIRPIVDAEATVTVKTRERLADTETESSSSSMVASGINPVRQSGRYIRANVKIPAGTSFDHAQGIDIVASKAGYR
;
A
#
# COMPACT_ATOMS: atom_id res chain seq x y z
N CYS A 1 -17.17 -8.85 6.11
CA CYS A 1 -15.79 -8.55 6.59
C CYS A 1 -15.25 -7.38 5.81
N ASP A 2 -14.66 -6.43 6.51
CA ASP A 2 -14.09 -5.20 5.93
C ASP A 2 -12.55 -5.25 5.79
N LYS A 3 -11.93 -6.29 6.33
CA LYS A 3 -10.46 -6.46 6.35
C LYS A 3 -10.05 -7.89 6.06
N ILE A 4 -8.99 -8.03 5.26
CA ILE A 4 -8.35 -9.29 4.93
C ILE A 4 -6.92 -9.24 5.48
N ILE A 5 -6.56 -10.22 6.29
CA ILE A 5 -5.18 -10.38 6.77
C ILE A 5 -4.49 -11.36 5.82
N ILE A 6 -3.37 -10.93 5.26
CA ILE A 6 -2.59 -11.70 4.29
C ILE A 6 -1.25 -12.05 4.93
N TYR A 7 -0.90 -13.33 4.92
CA TYR A 7 0.42 -13.79 5.34
C TYR A 7 1.20 -14.34 4.17
N ASN A 8 2.32 -13.68 3.84
CA ASN A 8 3.24 -14.18 2.85
C ASN A 8 4.25 -15.14 3.53
N TYR A 9 4.09 -16.43 3.27
CA TYR A 9 4.93 -17.47 3.89
C TYR A 9 6.38 -17.47 3.40
N ALA A 10 6.66 -16.96 2.20
CA ALA A 10 8.01 -16.88 1.66
C ALA A 10 8.81 -15.75 2.32
N THR A 11 8.21 -14.57 2.47
CA THR A 11 8.85 -13.41 3.11
C THR A 11 8.59 -13.34 4.62
N LYS A 12 7.69 -14.20 5.15
CA LYS A 12 7.27 -14.22 6.56
C LYS A 12 6.71 -12.89 7.05
N LYS A 13 6.05 -12.15 6.16
CA LYS A 13 5.48 -10.84 6.45
C LYS A 13 3.96 -10.88 6.40
N TRP A 14 3.35 -10.04 7.21
CA TRP A 14 1.93 -9.83 7.26
C TRP A 14 1.56 -8.54 6.55
N SER A 15 0.42 -8.54 5.86
CA SER A 15 -0.20 -7.35 5.32
C SER A 15 -1.70 -7.36 5.59
N LEU A 16 -2.31 -6.19 5.53
CA LEU A 16 -3.73 -5.98 5.73
C LEU A 16 -4.31 -5.31 4.50
N ALA A 17 -5.32 -5.91 3.90
CA ALA A 17 -6.10 -5.30 2.83
C ALA A 17 -7.48 -4.92 3.35
N LYS A 18 -8.00 -3.78 2.88
CA LYS A 18 -9.39 -3.39 3.11
C LYS A 18 -10.20 -3.84 1.89
N ALA A 19 -11.18 -4.71 2.12
CA ALA A 19 -12.09 -5.15 1.08
C ALA A 19 -13.43 -5.48 1.71
N GLN A 20 -14.50 -4.91 1.18
CA GLN A 20 -15.87 -5.20 1.61
C GLN A 20 -16.32 -6.51 0.99
N THR A 21 -15.93 -7.64 1.58
CA THR A 21 -16.26 -8.98 1.10
C THR A 21 -16.91 -9.80 2.20
N SER A 22 -17.95 -10.55 1.84
CA SER A 22 -18.58 -11.51 2.74
C SER A 22 -17.87 -12.86 2.72
N VAL A 23 -17.43 -13.28 1.54
CA VAL A 23 -16.74 -14.56 1.31
C VAL A 23 -15.62 -14.36 0.29
N ILE A 24 -14.50 -15.06 0.49
CA ILE A 24 -13.37 -15.13 -0.44
C ILE A 24 -13.17 -16.60 -0.79
N PHE A 25 -12.98 -16.89 -2.07
CA PHE A 25 -12.81 -18.24 -2.58
C PHE A 25 -11.90 -18.25 -3.81
N PRO A 26 -11.21 -19.37 -4.07
CA PRO A 26 -10.51 -19.54 -5.33
C PRO A 26 -11.55 -19.75 -6.44
N GLN A 27 -11.47 -18.95 -7.48
CA GLN A 27 -12.33 -19.04 -8.63
C GLN A 27 -11.53 -19.49 -9.84
N PHE A 28 -12.04 -20.50 -10.55
CA PHE A 28 -11.55 -20.89 -11.85
C PHE A 28 -12.31 -20.10 -12.91
N VAL A 29 -11.60 -19.42 -13.78
CA VAL A 29 -12.20 -18.83 -14.96
C VAL A 29 -12.07 -19.83 -16.10
N GLY A 30 -13.19 -20.23 -16.68
CA GLY A 30 -13.20 -21.02 -17.91
C GLY A 30 -12.53 -20.23 -19.05
N ALA A 31 -11.98 -20.93 -20.04
CA ALA A 31 -11.50 -20.26 -21.24
C ALA A 31 -12.66 -19.46 -21.89
N PHE A 32 -12.39 -18.22 -22.22
CA PHE A 32 -13.36 -17.43 -22.97
C PHE A 32 -13.23 -17.77 -24.46
N THR A 33 -14.32 -18.15 -25.08
CA THR A 33 -14.39 -18.24 -26.55
C THR A 33 -14.68 -16.85 -27.10
N VAL A 34 -14.40 -16.67 -28.40
CA VAL A 34 -14.68 -15.39 -29.07
C VAL A 34 -16.18 -15.04 -29.01
N GLU A 35 -17.04 -16.06 -29.02
CA GLU A 35 -18.49 -15.88 -28.89
C GLU A 35 -18.91 -15.41 -27.51
N LEU A 36 -18.17 -15.81 -26.45
CA LEU A 36 -18.42 -15.32 -25.10
C LEU A 36 -17.92 -13.89 -24.90
N MET A 37 -16.94 -13.44 -25.69
CA MET A 37 -16.49 -12.05 -25.65
C MET A 37 -17.58 -11.07 -26.09
N ASP A 38 -18.42 -11.46 -27.06
CA ASP A 38 -19.56 -10.65 -27.52
C ASP A 38 -20.58 -10.37 -26.39
N ILE A 39 -20.64 -11.24 -25.38
CA ILE A 39 -21.51 -11.06 -24.21
C ILE A 39 -20.91 -9.99 -23.26
N ILE A 40 -19.59 -9.89 -23.21
CA ILE A 40 -18.88 -8.93 -22.35
C ILE A 40 -18.88 -7.54 -22.99
N SER A 41 -18.56 -7.45 -24.27
CA SER A 41 -18.59 -6.22 -25.06
C SER A 41 -18.70 -6.52 -26.54
N GLN A 42 -19.52 -5.72 -27.24
CA GLN A 42 -19.63 -5.79 -28.68
C GLN A 42 -18.41 -5.22 -29.43
N ASN A 43 -17.58 -4.44 -28.74
CA ASN A 43 -16.36 -3.85 -29.27
C ASN A 43 -15.16 -4.37 -28.47
N LEU A 44 -14.16 -4.90 -29.15
CA LEU A 44 -12.92 -5.36 -28.54
C LEU A 44 -12.15 -4.23 -27.82
N GLU A 45 -12.31 -3.00 -28.30
CA GLU A 45 -11.65 -1.80 -27.73
C GLU A 45 -12.20 -1.41 -26.35
N ASP A 46 -13.42 -1.85 -26.01
CA ASP A 46 -14.06 -1.57 -24.71
C ASP A 46 -13.72 -2.63 -23.66
N ILE A 47 -12.93 -3.65 -24.02
CA ILE A 47 -12.50 -4.71 -23.11
C ILE A 47 -11.27 -4.22 -22.33
N ASN A 48 -11.41 -4.03 -21.03
CA ASN A 48 -10.35 -3.52 -20.14
C ASN A 48 -9.18 -4.49 -19.89
N ALA A 49 -9.22 -5.70 -20.42
CA ALA A 49 -8.15 -6.70 -20.28
C ALA A 49 -7.45 -6.90 -21.62
N ALA A 50 -6.13 -6.80 -21.64
CA ALA A 50 -5.36 -7.07 -22.86
C ALA A 50 -5.58 -8.51 -23.32
N LEU A 51 -5.78 -8.72 -24.62
CA LEU A 51 -6.15 -10.01 -25.20
C LEU A 51 -5.03 -11.07 -25.10
N ASP A 52 -3.80 -10.65 -24.86
CA ASP A 52 -2.61 -11.49 -24.69
C ASP A 52 -2.38 -11.93 -23.23
N THR A 53 -3.29 -11.56 -22.32
CA THR A 53 -3.17 -11.98 -20.91
C THR A 53 -3.69 -13.39 -20.71
N ASP A 54 -3.09 -14.08 -19.75
CA ASP A 54 -3.51 -15.41 -19.29
C ASP A 54 -4.97 -15.45 -18.80
N TYR A 55 -5.57 -14.30 -18.57
CA TYR A 55 -6.99 -14.15 -18.20
C TYR A 55 -7.92 -14.86 -19.20
N TRP A 56 -7.59 -14.82 -20.50
CA TRP A 56 -8.41 -15.39 -21.57
C TRP A 56 -8.12 -16.88 -21.82
N SER A 57 -6.93 -17.35 -21.46
CA SER A 57 -6.52 -18.73 -21.72
C SER A 57 -7.28 -19.77 -20.90
N GLY A 58 -7.95 -19.35 -19.82
CA GLY A 58 -8.69 -20.22 -18.93
C GLY A 58 -7.81 -21.14 -18.07
N GLY A 59 -8.42 -21.77 -17.08
CA GLY A 59 -7.70 -22.69 -16.17
C GLY A 59 -6.85 -22.02 -15.12
N GLN A 60 -6.69 -20.69 -15.15
CA GLN A 60 -6.05 -19.97 -14.07
C GLN A 60 -6.96 -19.84 -12.85
N MET A 61 -6.35 -19.96 -11.69
CA MET A 61 -7.03 -19.77 -10.42
C MET A 61 -6.91 -18.30 -10.00
N PHE A 62 -8.03 -17.61 -9.90
CA PHE A 62 -8.12 -16.25 -9.41
C PHE A 62 -8.67 -16.24 -7.97
N LEU A 63 -8.34 -15.19 -7.25
CA LEU A 63 -9.00 -14.91 -6.00
C LEU A 63 -10.32 -14.21 -6.30
N GLY A 64 -11.42 -14.86 -6.02
CA GLY A 64 -12.77 -14.32 -6.14
C GLY A 64 -13.35 -13.97 -4.77
N GLY A 65 -14.39 -13.16 -4.77
CA GLY A 65 -15.14 -12.84 -3.58
C GLY A 65 -16.57 -12.44 -3.88
N ILE A 66 -17.41 -12.50 -2.87
CA ILE A 66 -18.78 -11.98 -2.90
C ILE A 66 -18.80 -10.75 -2.00
N ASN A 67 -19.24 -9.61 -2.55
CA ASN A 67 -19.37 -8.38 -1.78
C ASN A 67 -20.65 -8.38 -0.89
N GLU A 68 -20.85 -7.31 -0.14
CA GLU A 68 -22.02 -7.15 0.73
C GLU A 68 -23.35 -7.06 -0.04
N ASP A 69 -23.29 -6.66 -1.32
CA ASP A 69 -24.45 -6.63 -2.24
C ASP A 69 -24.72 -7.97 -2.92
N PHE A 70 -24.07 -9.04 -2.50
CA PHE A 70 -24.16 -10.40 -3.07
C PHE A 70 -23.70 -10.47 -4.54
N LYS A 71 -22.82 -9.56 -4.97
CA LYS A 71 -22.21 -9.62 -6.30
C LYS A 71 -20.88 -10.35 -6.25
N ALA A 72 -20.70 -11.27 -7.19
CA ALA A 72 -19.39 -11.91 -7.37
C ALA A 72 -18.43 -10.96 -8.08
N ALA A 73 -17.19 -10.94 -7.60
CA ALA A 73 -16.10 -10.13 -8.14
C ALA A 73 -14.79 -10.91 -8.11
N ILE A 74 -13.88 -10.56 -8.98
CA ILE A 74 -12.52 -11.09 -9.02
C ILE A 74 -11.59 -9.98 -8.52
N PHE A 75 -10.61 -10.35 -7.69
CA PHE A 75 -9.56 -9.42 -7.27
C PHE A 75 -8.60 -9.20 -8.45
N SER A 76 -8.88 -8.19 -9.24
CA SER A 76 -8.10 -7.78 -10.41
C SER A 76 -8.17 -6.26 -10.57
N GLY A 77 -7.33 -5.70 -11.44
CA GLY A 77 -7.31 -4.27 -11.73
C GLY A 77 -6.13 -3.54 -11.13
N ASN A 78 -6.23 -2.22 -11.07
CA ASN A 78 -5.16 -1.35 -10.58
C ASN A 78 -4.87 -1.59 -9.09
N SER A 79 -3.63 -1.34 -8.70
CA SER A 79 -3.19 -1.44 -7.31
C SER A 79 -4.05 -0.56 -6.39
N ASN A 80 -4.44 -1.08 -5.26
CA ASN A 80 -5.02 -0.27 -4.20
C ASN A 80 -3.95 0.65 -3.58
N GLU A 81 -4.40 1.67 -2.87
CA GLU A 81 -3.54 2.48 -2.04
C GLU A 81 -2.78 1.58 -1.05
N CYS A 82 -1.46 1.77 -0.99
CA CYS A 82 -0.60 1.07 -0.03
C CYS A 82 -0.08 2.04 1.01
N GLU A 83 -0.19 1.67 2.26
CA GLU A 83 0.27 2.45 3.40
C GLU A 83 1.22 1.61 4.25
N ILE A 84 2.40 2.16 4.53
CA ILE A 84 3.41 1.56 5.40
C ILE A 84 3.68 2.51 6.53
N GLU A 85 3.36 2.12 7.74
CA GLU A 85 3.62 2.92 8.93
C GLU A 85 4.62 2.18 9.83
N THR A 86 5.62 2.91 10.33
CA THR A 86 6.58 2.35 11.31
C THR A 86 5.91 2.22 12.67
N ALA A 87 6.41 1.30 13.49
CA ALA A 87 6.17 1.39 14.92
C ALA A 87 6.69 2.74 15.46
N GLU A 88 6.18 3.16 16.59
CA GLU A 88 6.71 4.32 17.28
C GLU A 88 8.09 4.02 17.84
N ILE A 89 9.05 4.84 17.49
CA ILE A 89 10.45 4.67 17.86
C ILE A 89 10.98 5.93 18.56
N GLU A 90 11.89 5.76 19.49
CA GLU A 90 12.73 6.83 20.02
C GLU A 90 13.99 6.90 19.16
N GLY A 91 14.15 7.97 18.37
CA GLY A 91 15.25 8.07 17.41
C GLY A 91 16.63 8.14 18.05
N PHE A 92 16.77 8.94 19.12
CA PHE A 92 17.97 9.03 19.92
C PHE A 92 17.58 8.89 21.40
N PRO A 93 18.00 7.81 22.09
CA PRO A 93 17.63 7.58 23.48
C PRO A 93 17.92 8.78 24.38
N GLY A 94 16.89 9.23 25.09
CA GLY A 94 16.98 10.36 26.02
C GLY A 94 17.09 11.74 25.37
N ALA A 95 17.08 11.88 24.06
CA ALA A 95 17.20 13.15 23.36
C ALA A 95 16.06 13.35 22.35
N ARG A 96 15.86 14.61 21.96
CA ARG A 96 14.96 14.90 20.82
C ARG A 96 15.64 14.54 19.50
N THR A 97 14.86 14.11 18.58
CA THR A 97 15.26 13.81 17.21
C THR A 97 14.74 14.91 16.29
N ASN A 98 15.62 15.45 15.46
CA ASN A 98 15.26 16.38 14.40
C ASN A 98 15.28 15.61 13.08
N ILE A 99 14.11 15.45 12.46
CA ILE A 99 13.93 14.74 11.21
C ILE A 99 14.12 15.75 10.08
N GLN A 100 14.99 15.41 9.14
CA GLN A 100 15.31 16.24 7.96
C GLN A 100 14.65 15.68 6.71
N GLY A 101 14.37 14.40 6.68
CA GLY A 101 13.71 13.74 5.57
C GLY A 101 13.47 12.26 5.84
N ILE A 102 12.65 11.69 5.01
CA ILE A 102 12.35 10.25 4.99
C ILE A 102 12.70 9.74 3.60
N ARG A 103 13.37 8.62 3.54
CA ARG A 103 13.65 7.89 2.31
C ARG A 103 12.80 6.63 2.28
N PRO A 104 11.71 6.60 1.51
CA PRO A 104 10.98 5.37 1.27
C PRO A 104 11.83 4.39 0.45
N ILE A 105 11.85 3.14 0.87
CA ILE A 105 12.49 2.06 0.10
C ILE A 105 11.37 1.35 -0.68
N VAL A 106 10.90 2.05 -1.71
CA VAL A 106 9.83 1.63 -2.60
C VAL A 106 10.24 1.97 -4.04
N ASP A 107 9.74 1.19 -4.99
CA ASP A 107 10.00 1.37 -6.42
C ASP A 107 8.94 2.24 -7.13
N ALA A 108 8.20 3.04 -6.37
CA ALA A 108 7.16 3.92 -6.87
C ALA A 108 7.22 5.30 -6.21
N GLU A 109 6.54 6.27 -6.81
CA GLU A 109 6.33 7.56 -6.17
C GLU A 109 5.47 7.41 -4.92
N ALA A 110 5.96 7.95 -3.81
CA ALA A 110 5.27 7.88 -2.54
C ALA A 110 5.25 9.24 -1.84
N THR A 111 4.21 9.46 -1.08
CA THR A 111 4.11 10.61 -0.16
C THR A 111 4.41 10.16 1.26
N VAL A 112 4.96 11.05 2.06
CA VAL A 112 5.35 10.76 3.44
C VAL A 112 4.73 11.76 4.40
N THR A 113 4.25 11.27 5.52
CA THR A 113 3.92 12.06 6.70
C THR A 113 4.68 11.52 7.91
N VAL A 114 4.98 12.40 8.86
CA VAL A 114 5.68 12.04 10.09
C VAL A 114 4.87 12.53 11.29
N LYS A 115 4.64 11.62 12.22
CA LYS A 115 4.00 11.93 13.50
C LYS A 115 5.05 11.96 14.59
N THR A 116 5.00 12.98 15.43
CA THR A 116 5.94 13.14 16.55
C THR A 116 5.21 13.52 17.82
N ARG A 117 5.77 13.11 18.96
CA ARG A 117 5.36 13.57 20.30
C ARG A 117 6.53 13.59 21.27
N GLU A 118 6.40 14.32 22.35
CA GLU A 118 7.44 14.45 23.38
C GLU A 118 7.28 13.38 24.49
N ARG A 119 6.06 13.06 24.86
CA ARG A 119 5.71 12.05 25.86
C ARG A 119 4.70 11.08 25.29
N LEU A 120 4.69 9.86 25.77
CA LEU A 120 3.71 8.85 25.33
C LEU A 120 2.25 9.23 25.60
N ALA A 121 2.02 10.11 26.58
CA ALA A 121 0.69 10.62 26.90
C ALA A 121 0.26 11.82 26.05
N ASP A 122 1.18 12.43 25.31
CA ASP A 122 0.89 13.61 24.50
C ASP A 122 0.19 13.20 23.19
N THR A 123 -0.62 14.10 22.65
CA THR A 123 -1.19 13.95 21.31
C THR A 123 -0.09 14.02 20.27
N GLU A 124 -0.15 13.15 19.27
CA GLU A 124 0.77 13.16 18.14
C GLU A 124 0.58 14.43 17.29
N THR A 125 1.70 15.05 16.92
CA THR A 125 1.72 16.15 15.94
C THR A 125 2.13 15.58 14.61
N GLU A 126 1.29 15.75 13.57
CA GLU A 126 1.54 15.26 12.24
C GLU A 126 2.11 16.37 11.34
N SER A 127 3.10 16.02 10.52
CA SER A 127 3.65 16.92 9.50
C SER A 127 2.69 17.04 8.30
N SER A 128 2.87 18.08 7.49
CA SER A 128 2.27 18.09 6.15
C SER A 128 2.82 16.93 5.31
N SER A 129 2.02 16.45 4.35
CA SER A 129 2.46 15.45 3.39
C SER A 129 3.60 16.01 2.52
N SER A 130 4.63 15.21 2.34
CA SER A 130 5.80 15.55 1.51
C SER A 130 5.95 14.56 0.36
N SER A 131 6.21 15.07 -0.84
CA SER A 131 6.48 14.27 -2.02
C SER A 131 7.98 14.02 -2.20
N MET A 132 8.31 12.96 -2.93
CA MET A 132 9.69 12.59 -3.23
C MET A 132 10.36 13.63 -4.14
N VAL A 133 11.58 14.03 -3.80
CA VAL A 133 12.42 14.86 -4.65
C VAL A 133 13.40 13.99 -5.44
N ALA A 134 14.11 14.58 -6.42
CA ALA A 134 15.02 13.86 -7.32
C ALA A 134 16.11 13.02 -6.60
N SER A 135 16.43 13.32 -5.35
CA SER A 135 17.36 12.53 -4.53
C SER A 135 16.76 11.26 -3.94
N GLY A 136 15.47 11.00 -4.15
CA GLY A 136 14.74 9.87 -3.54
C GLY A 136 14.38 10.08 -2.07
N ILE A 137 14.46 11.32 -1.58
CA ILE A 137 14.12 11.68 -0.20
C ILE A 137 12.86 12.56 -0.22
N ASN A 138 11.96 12.32 0.71
CA ASN A 138 10.83 13.19 1.00
C ASN A 138 11.26 14.16 2.10
N PRO A 139 11.45 15.45 1.81
CA PRO A 139 11.90 16.41 2.82
C PRO A 139 10.80 16.64 3.87
N VAL A 140 11.14 16.40 5.12
CA VAL A 140 10.25 16.64 6.27
C VAL A 140 11.05 17.37 7.34
N ARG A 141 10.46 18.39 7.94
CA ARG A 141 11.06 19.10 9.06
C ARG A 141 10.17 18.96 10.29
N GLN A 142 10.48 17.97 11.09
CA GLN A 142 9.74 17.68 12.32
C GLN A 142 10.71 17.33 13.44
N SER A 143 10.34 17.64 14.65
CA SER A 143 11.18 17.38 15.83
C SER A 143 10.35 16.81 16.97
N GLY A 144 10.83 15.75 17.58
CA GLY A 144 10.16 15.11 18.71
C GLY A 144 11.04 14.03 19.33
N ARG A 145 10.61 13.47 20.44
CA ARG A 145 11.29 12.35 21.09
C ARG A 145 10.83 11.02 20.48
N TYR A 146 9.54 10.86 20.36
CA TYR A 146 8.91 9.69 19.76
C TYR A 146 8.47 10.02 18.35
N ILE A 147 8.76 9.12 17.42
CA ILE A 147 8.61 9.33 15.97
C ILE A 147 7.89 8.14 15.37
N ARG A 148 6.99 8.42 14.46
CA ARG A 148 6.37 7.45 13.58
C ARG A 148 6.37 8.01 12.18
N ALA A 149 6.85 7.25 11.20
CA ALA A 149 6.85 7.63 9.80
C ALA A 149 5.80 6.81 9.05
N ASN A 150 5.04 7.48 8.20
CA ASN A 150 4.02 6.90 7.35
C ASN A 150 4.38 7.19 5.90
N VAL A 151 4.42 6.14 5.08
CA VAL A 151 4.65 6.20 3.63
C VAL A 151 3.40 5.70 2.95
N LYS A 152 2.90 6.49 2.00
CA LYS A 152 1.68 6.22 1.27
C LYS A 152 1.96 6.21 -0.22
N ILE A 153 1.67 5.09 -0.88
CA ILE A 153 1.70 4.93 -2.33
C ILE A 153 0.25 5.09 -2.82
N PRO A 154 -0.02 6.04 -3.74
CA PRO A 154 -1.37 6.28 -4.21
C PRO A 154 -1.97 5.08 -4.95
N ALA A 155 -3.30 4.96 -4.90
CA ALA A 155 -4.02 3.97 -5.69
C ALA A 155 -3.75 4.17 -7.20
N GLY A 156 -3.66 3.08 -7.93
CA GLY A 156 -3.37 3.08 -9.36
C GLY A 156 -1.88 3.16 -9.72
N THR A 157 -1.00 3.33 -8.73
CA THR A 157 0.44 3.31 -8.94
C THR A 157 0.93 1.87 -8.94
N SER A 158 1.60 1.44 -10.00
CA SER A 158 2.23 0.13 -10.06
C SER A 158 3.51 0.13 -9.23
N PHE A 159 3.68 -0.88 -8.38
CA PHE A 159 4.90 -1.12 -7.62
C PHE A 159 5.06 -2.61 -7.37
N ASP A 160 6.30 -3.07 -7.38
CA ASP A 160 6.65 -4.47 -7.09
C ASP A 160 7.29 -4.61 -5.71
N HIS A 161 7.94 -3.57 -5.24
CA HIS A 161 8.72 -3.59 -4.01
C HIS A 161 8.39 -2.43 -3.07
N ALA A 162 7.99 -2.78 -1.86
CA ALA A 162 7.82 -1.86 -0.75
C ALA A 162 8.48 -2.48 0.49
N GLN A 163 9.76 -2.15 0.72
CA GLN A 163 10.60 -2.87 1.67
C GLN A 163 10.68 -2.20 3.04
N GLY A 164 10.63 -0.88 3.09
CA GLY A 164 10.79 -0.18 4.35
C GLY A 164 10.95 1.32 4.24
N ILE A 165 11.45 1.91 5.30
CA ILE A 165 11.57 3.35 5.49
C ILE A 165 12.91 3.65 6.16
N ASP A 166 13.72 4.53 5.57
CA ASP A 166 14.91 5.10 6.19
C ASP A 166 14.60 6.51 6.70
N ILE A 167 14.95 6.78 7.95
CA ILE A 167 14.74 8.09 8.56
C ILE A 167 16.06 8.85 8.57
N VAL A 168 16.10 9.98 7.85
CA VAL A 168 17.23 10.90 7.86
C VAL A 168 17.04 11.89 8.98
N ALA A 169 17.78 11.67 10.07
CA ALA A 169 17.60 12.44 11.29
C ALA A 169 18.92 12.82 11.96
N SER A 170 18.89 13.87 12.76
CA SER A 170 19.98 14.29 13.60
C SER A 170 19.54 14.45 15.06
N LYS A 171 20.48 14.30 15.97
CA LYS A 171 20.21 14.51 17.38
C LYS A 171 19.99 15.99 17.67
N ALA A 172 18.87 16.32 18.28
CA ALA A 172 18.60 17.63 18.85
C ALA A 172 18.88 17.62 20.36
N GLY A 173 18.88 18.80 21.00
CA GLY A 173 19.27 18.93 22.39
C GLY A 173 18.48 18.05 23.37
N TYR A 174 19.03 17.89 24.55
CA TYR A 174 18.36 17.29 25.71
C TYR A 174 17.44 18.34 26.35
N ARG A 175 16.17 18.10 26.45
CA ARG A 175 15.23 18.84 27.29
C ARG A 175 14.25 17.90 27.95
#